data_a68e288433a2b3d4634b77bd94548420
#
_entry.id   a68e288433a2b3d4634b77bd94548420
#
_cell.length_a   1.000
_cell.length_b   1.000
_cell.length_c   1.000
_cell.angle_alpha   90.00
_cell.angle_beta   90.00
_cell.angle_gamma   90.00
#
_symmetry.space_group_name_H-M   'P 1'
#
loop_
_entity.id
_entity.type
_entity.pdbx_description
1 polymer ?
#
loop_
_entity_poly.entity_id
_entity_poly.type
_entity_poly.pdbx_seq_one_letter_code
_entity_poly.pdbx_strand_id
1 'polypeptide(L)'
;MPDIMAYTTPLSGTAHNNRAFQWMPLLDKCFESIKALASRAPILKPVNFSSNEPVWVITDSSKTGVSTVYGQGRNWEQCRPAGFLSKKFSNAQHNYRMHEHETIAVLEALIKWEDKLLGWKFTLVTDHKGLEYFKTQLILSPQQVRWWE
;
A
#
# COMPACT_ATOMS: atom_id res chain seq x y z
N MET A 1 3.52 10.45 2.27
CA MET A 1 4.04 11.59 1.47
C MET A 1 2.85 12.46 1.11
N PRO A 2 2.78 13.69 1.60
CA PRO A 2 1.67 14.55 1.22
C PRO A 2 1.73 14.82 -0.29
N ASP A 3 0.66 14.45 -0.95
CA ASP A 3 0.26 14.90 -2.29
C ASP A 3 1.19 14.66 -3.48
N ILE A 4 1.93 13.55 -3.48
CA ILE A 4 2.75 13.17 -4.65
C ILE A 4 1.92 13.04 -5.93
N MET A 5 0.62 12.72 -5.80
CA MET A 5 -0.31 12.60 -6.92
C MET A 5 -0.48 13.91 -7.70
N ALA A 6 -0.43 15.05 -7.03
CA ALA A 6 -0.52 16.36 -7.68
C ALA A 6 0.63 16.58 -8.69
N TYR A 7 1.80 16.00 -8.43
CA TYR A 7 2.97 16.13 -9.29
C TYR A 7 3.11 14.99 -10.30
N THR A 8 2.67 13.78 -9.96
CA THR A 8 2.78 12.63 -10.88
C THR A 8 1.68 12.62 -11.94
N THR A 9 0.50 13.16 -11.65
CA THR A 9 -0.63 13.18 -12.60
C THR A 9 -0.31 13.92 -13.90
N PRO A 10 0.26 15.14 -13.89
CA PRO A 10 0.65 15.83 -15.12
C PRO A 10 1.68 15.06 -15.95
N LEU A 11 2.66 14.42 -15.28
CA LEU A 11 3.70 13.63 -15.94
C LEU A 11 3.12 12.36 -16.57
N SER A 12 2.21 11.67 -15.89
CA SER A 12 1.56 10.45 -16.39
C SER A 12 0.64 10.77 -17.57
N GLY A 13 -0.02 11.93 -17.56
CA GLY A 13 -0.93 12.35 -18.64
C GLY A 13 -0.23 12.55 -19.98
N THR A 14 1.07 12.81 -20.00
CA THR A 14 1.85 12.96 -21.25
C THR A 14 2.12 11.61 -21.92
N ALA A 15 2.12 10.50 -21.17
CA ALA A 15 2.43 9.17 -21.70
C ALA A 15 1.25 8.52 -22.45
N HIS A 16 0.02 9.01 -22.28
CA HIS A 16 -1.20 8.39 -22.83
C HIS A 16 -1.81 9.08 -24.04
N ASN A 17 -1.27 10.22 -24.46
CA ASN A 17 -1.76 10.93 -25.62
C ASN A 17 -0.89 10.59 -26.84
N ASN A 18 -1.51 10.14 -27.95
CA ASN A 18 -0.87 9.96 -29.28
C ASN A 18 -0.35 11.29 -29.88
N ARG A 19 -0.10 12.31 -29.08
CA ARG A 19 0.49 13.59 -29.49
C ARG A 19 2.00 13.53 -29.31
N ALA A 20 2.72 14.23 -30.18
CA ALA A 20 4.16 14.38 -30.03
C ALA A 20 4.48 14.90 -28.61
N PHE A 21 5.36 14.20 -27.92
CA PHE A 21 5.76 14.57 -26.57
C PHE A 21 6.43 15.96 -26.59
N GLN A 22 5.92 16.86 -25.77
CA GLN A 22 6.52 18.18 -25.56
C GLN A 22 6.77 18.40 -24.07
N TRP A 23 8.04 18.65 -23.74
CA TRP A 23 8.41 19.01 -22.38
C TRP A 23 8.05 20.47 -22.11
N MET A 24 7.19 20.71 -21.12
CA MET A 24 6.70 22.04 -20.73
C MET A 24 7.24 22.46 -19.36
N PRO A 25 7.35 23.76 -19.07
CA PRO A 25 7.82 24.26 -17.78
C PRO A 25 7.04 23.71 -16.57
N LEU A 26 5.77 23.36 -16.75
CA LEU A 26 4.97 22.71 -15.71
C LEU A 26 5.52 21.33 -15.37
N LEU A 27 5.98 20.54 -16.36
CA LEU A 27 6.55 19.22 -16.15
C LEU A 27 7.89 19.31 -15.43
N ASP A 28 8.70 20.33 -15.71
CA ASP A 28 9.93 20.63 -14.95
C ASP A 28 9.62 20.86 -13.47
N LYS A 29 8.65 21.73 -13.16
CA LYS A 29 8.24 21.99 -11.79
C LYS A 29 7.75 20.73 -11.07
N CYS A 30 6.92 19.93 -11.74
CA CYS A 30 6.46 18.65 -11.19
C CYS A 30 7.63 17.70 -10.92
N PHE A 31 8.55 17.57 -11.85
CA PHE A 31 9.72 16.69 -11.73
C PHE A 31 10.64 17.11 -10.59
N GLU A 32 10.98 18.41 -10.51
CA GLU A 32 11.81 18.95 -9.41
C GLU A 32 11.12 18.83 -8.05
N SER A 33 9.78 19.00 -8.00
CA SER A 33 9.01 18.78 -6.77
C SER A 33 9.06 17.31 -6.32
N ILE A 34 8.94 16.36 -7.24
CA ILE A 34 9.07 14.92 -6.94
C ILE A 34 10.49 14.61 -6.42
N LYS A 35 11.54 15.14 -7.06
CA LYS A 35 12.92 14.98 -6.61
C LYS A 35 13.11 15.52 -5.18
N ALA A 36 12.61 16.72 -4.92
CA ALA A 36 12.67 17.32 -3.58
C ALA A 36 11.92 16.51 -2.53
N LEU A 37 10.74 15.97 -2.86
CA LEU A 37 9.97 15.09 -1.97
C LEU A 37 10.71 13.78 -1.72
N ALA A 38 11.26 13.15 -2.75
CA ALA A 38 12.03 11.91 -2.63
C ALA A 38 13.30 12.10 -1.78
N SER A 39 13.98 13.24 -1.92
CA SER A 39 15.18 13.58 -1.12
C SER A 39 14.87 13.84 0.36
N ARG A 40 13.63 14.19 0.68
CA ARG A 40 13.15 14.43 2.07
C ARG A 40 12.45 13.22 2.66
N ALA A 41 12.27 12.15 1.89
CA ALA A 41 11.58 10.95 2.37
C ALA A 41 12.31 10.37 3.58
N PRO A 42 11.59 9.91 4.61
CA PRO A 42 12.21 9.28 5.77
C PRO A 42 13.01 8.05 5.32
N ILE A 43 14.22 7.93 5.88
CA ILE A 43 15.06 6.76 5.61
C ILE A 43 14.35 5.53 6.19
N LEU A 44 14.14 4.52 5.36
CA LEU A 44 13.61 3.23 5.79
C LEU A 44 14.62 2.59 6.76
N LYS A 45 14.11 2.08 7.89
CA LYS A 45 14.92 1.35 8.85
C LYS A 45 14.53 -0.13 8.83
N PRO A 46 15.48 -1.04 8.59
CA PRO A 46 15.21 -2.47 8.69
C PRO A 46 14.61 -2.82 10.07
N VAL A 47 13.70 -3.79 10.07
CA VAL A 47 13.17 -4.36 11.30
C VAL A 47 14.29 -5.06 12.06
N ASN A 48 14.39 -4.79 13.35
CA ASN A 48 15.30 -5.49 14.26
C ASN A 48 14.53 -6.56 15.04
N PHE A 49 14.62 -7.80 14.63
CA PHE A 49 13.94 -8.93 15.24
C PHE A 49 14.51 -9.31 16.62
N SER A 50 15.67 -8.78 17.02
CA SER A 50 16.19 -8.91 18.38
C SER A 50 15.59 -7.88 19.34
N SER A 51 14.83 -6.93 18.85
CA SER A 51 14.12 -5.93 19.66
C SER A 51 12.78 -6.49 20.15
N ASN A 52 12.37 -6.10 21.36
CA ASN A 52 11.03 -6.40 21.88
C ASN A 52 9.93 -5.48 21.31
N GLU A 53 10.27 -4.55 20.44
CA GLU A 53 9.27 -3.68 19.82
C GLU A 53 8.41 -4.46 18.80
N PRO A 54 7.09 -4.30 18.84
CA PRO A 54 6.18 -4.95 17.89
C PRO A 54 6.49 -4.61 16.43
N VAL A 55 6.26 -5.60 15.58
CA VAL A 55 6.26 -5.43 14.12
C VAL A 55 4.83 -5.17 13.67
N TRP A 56 4.66 -4.17 12.83
CA TRP A 56 3.38 -3.69 12.33
C TRP A 56 3.27 -3.87 10.82
N VAL A 57 2.14 -4.36 10.37
CA VAL A 57 1.71 -4.34 8.97
C VAL A 57 0.43 -3.52 8.94
N ILE A 58 0.48 -2.34 8.37
CA ILE A 58 -0.63 -1.39 8.32
C ILE A 58 -1.15 -1.37 6.89
N THR A 59 -2.44 -1.60 6.72
CA THR A 59 -3.06 -1.69 5.40
C THR A 59 -4.24 -0.76 5.29
N ASP A 60 -4.37 -0.14 4.13
CA ASP A 60 -5.45 0.76 3.79
C ASP A 60 -5.80 0.59 2.30
N SER A 61 -7.05 0.77 1.95
CA SER A 61 -7.51 0.73 0.58
C SER A 61 -8.29 1.99 0.22
N SER A 62 -8.13 2.42 -1.01
CA SER A 62 -8.90 3.49 -1.62
C SER A 62 -9.75 2.93 -2.77
N LYS A 63 -10.53 3.77 -3.42
CA LYS A 63 -11.25 3.37 -4.66
C LYS A 63 -10.32 3.00 -5.82
N THR A 64 -9.06 3.39 -5.77
CA THR A 64 -8.12 3.28 -6.90
C THR A 64 -6.98 2.32 -6.67
N GLY A 65 -6.75 1.88 -5.42
CA GLY A 65 -5.66 1.00 -5.12
C GLY A 65 -5.46 0.78 -3.62
N VAL A 66 -4.41 0.04 -3.30
CA VAL A 66 -4.01 -0.30 -1.94
C VAL A 66 -2.74 0.43 -1.55
N SER A 67 -2.63 0.74 -0.26
CA SER A 67 -1.46 1.32 0.38
C SER A 67 -1.15 0.54 1.63
N THR A 68 0.11 0.14 1.80
CA THR A 68 0.49 -0.62 2.98
C THR A 68 1.85 -0.18 3.51
N VAL A 69 2.03 -0.30 4.82
CA VAL A 69 3.27 0.03 5.53
C VAL A 69 3.70 -1.17 6.36
N TYR A 70 4.97 -1.52 6.25
CA TYR A 70 5.64 -2.49 7.11
C TYR A 70 6.65 -1.75 7.98
N GLY A 71 6.60 -1.95 9.28
CA GLY A 71 7.46 -1.20 10.19
C GLY A 71 7.55 -1.78 11.59
N GLN A 72 8.31 -1.13 12.47
CA GLN A 72 8.54 -1.53 13.85
C GLN A 72 8.48 -0.33 14.78
N GLY A 73 7.91 -0.49 15.96
CA GLY A 73 7.83 0.54 16.98
C GLY A 73 6.85 0.20 18.09
N ARG A 74 6.82 1.00 19.14
CA ARG A 74 5.98 0.77 20.33
C ARG A 74 4.49 0.81 20.01
N ASN A 75 4.08 1.68 19.09
CA ASN A 75 2.72 1.76 18.58
C ASN A 75 2.74 1.89 17.04
N TRP A 76 1.63 1.58 16.40
CA TRP A 76 1.51 1.58 14.95
C TRP A 76 1.53 3.00 14.36
N GLU A 77 1.01 4.01 15.07
CA GLU A 77 0.93 5.41 14.60
C GLU A 77 2.33 6.05 14.47
N GLN A 78 3.26 5.62 15.30
CA GLN A 78 4.63 6.15 15.37
C GLN A 78 5.68 5.12 15.00
N CYS A 79 5.29 4.04 14.32
CA CYS A 79 6.24 3.03 13.92
C CYS A 79 7.24 3.57 12.90
N ARG A 80 8.46 3.08 12.97
CA ARG A 80 9.51 3.38 11.98
C ARG A 80 9.27 2.50 10.76
N PRO A 81 9.01 3.09 9.59
CA PRO A 81 8.75 2.31 8.39
C PRO A 81 10.02 1.59 7.93
N ALA A 82 9.86 0.31 7.63
CA ALA A 82 10.86 -0.54 6.98
C ALA A 82 10.53 -0.79 5.51
N GLY A 83 9.28 -0.57 5.11
CA GLY A 83 8.85 -0.69 3.73
C GLY A 83 7.48 -0.10 3.48
N PHE A 84 7.25 0.25 2.23
CA PHE A 84 5.96 0.70 1.72
C PHE A 84 5.55 -0.12 0.50
N LEU A 85 4.26 -0.32 0.32
CA LEU A 85 3.67 -0.83 -0.90
C LEU A 85 2.54 0.12 -1.30
N SER A 86 2.50 0.47 -2.58
CA SER A 86 1.36 1.14 -3.20
C SER A 86 1.11 0.47 -4.54
N LYS A 87 -0.13 0.03 -4.78
CA LYS A 87 -0.50 -0.70 -5.98
C LYS A 87 -1.87 -0.25 -6.46
N LYS A 88 -1.98 0.11 -7.73
CA LYS A 88 -3.27 0.42 -8.36
C LYS A 88 -4.07 -0.84 -8.59
N PHE A 89 -5.38 -0.75 -8.46
CA PHE A 89 -6.28 -1.83 -8.86
C PHE A 89 -6.26 -2.04 -10.36
N SER A 90 -6.40 -3.27 -10.79
CA SER A 90 -6.73 -3.62 -12.17
C SER A 90 -8.17 -3.21 -12.48
N ASN A 91 -8.54 -3.15 -13.77
CA ASN A 91 -9.90 -2.85 -14.20
C ASN A 91 -10.95 -3.79 -13.59
N ALA A 92 -10.60 -5.05 -13.40
CA ALA A 92 -11.47 -6.03 -12.74
C ALA A 92 -11.64 -5.73 -11.25
N GLN A 93 -10.55 -5.39 -10.56
CA GLN A 93 -10.54 -5.09 -9.14
C GLN A 93 -11.30 -3.79 -8.80
N HIS A 94 -11.35 -2.82 -9.71
CA HIS A 94 -12.16 -1.60 -9.52
C HIS A 94 -13.65 -1.87 -9.29
N ASN A 95 -14.17 -2.99 -9.79
CA ASN A 95 -15.56 -3.39 -9.64
C ASN A 95 -15.84 -4.17 -8.35
N TYR A 96 -14.84 -4.40 -7.53
CA TYR A 96 -14.98 -5.12 -6.28
C TYR A 96 -15.64 -4.23 -5.22
N ARG A 97 -16.27 -4.87 -4.23
CA ARG A 97 -16.86 -4.16 -3.09
C ARG A 97 -15.78 -3.63 -2.16
N MET A 98 -16.10 -2.61 -1.36
CA MET A 98 -15.14 -1.97 -0.46
C MET A 98 -14.43 -3.00 0.45
N HIS A 99 -15.17 -3.92 1.06
CA HIS A 99 -14.58 -4.95 1.92
C HIS A 99 -13.63 -5.91 1.19
N GLU A 100 -13.84 -6.13 -0.12
CA GLU A 100 -12.93 -6.92 -0.96
C GLU A 100 -11.64 -6.13 -1.26
N HIS A 101 -11.73 -4.81 -1.45
CA HIS A 101 -10.56 -3.94 -1.59
C HIS A 101 -9.68 -3.97 -0.33
N GLU A 102 -10.30 -3.90 0.85
CA GLU A 102 -9.61 -4.00 2.13
C GLU A 102 -8.92 -5.37 2.31
N THR A 103 -9.61 -6.45 1.93
CA THR A 103 -9.02 -7.79 1.94
C THR A 103 -7.83 -7.90 0.98
N ILE A 104 -7.93 -7.32 -0.23
CA ILE A 104 -6.81 -7.28 -1.19
C ILE A 104 -5.63 -6.52 -0.59
N ALA A 105 -5.86 -5.41 0.12
CA ALA A 105 -4.78 -4.65 0.75
C ALA A 105 -3.99 -5.53 1.74
N VAL A 106 -4.68 -6.33 2.54
CA VAL A 106 -4.06 -7.29 3.46
C VAL A 106 -3.28 -8.36 2.71
N LEU A 107 -3.88 -9.00 1.71
CA LEU A 107 -3.23 -10.04 0.91
C LEU A 107 -1.97 -9.52 0.21
N GLU A 108 -2.05 -8.37 -0.44
CA GLU A 108 -0.89 -7.76 -1.11
C GLU A 108 0.25 -7.44 -0.12
N ALA A 109 -0.09 -7.00 1.10
CA ALA A 109 0.90 -6.76 2.13
C ALA A 109 1.57 -8.06 2.60
N LEU A 110 0.80 -9.11 2.84
CA LEU A 110 1.32 -10.40 3.29
C LEU A 110 2.20 -11.05 2.22
N ILE A 111 1.77 -11.04 0.97
CA ILE A 111 2.57 -11.54 -0.16
C ILE A 111 3.86 -10.74 -0.32
N LYS A 112 3.78 -9.39 -0.22
CA LYS A 112 4.96 -8.52 -0.39
C LYS A 112 6.05 -8.78 0.63
N TRP A 113 5.67 -9.08 1.87
CA TRP A 113 6.61 -9.24 2.98
C TRP A 113 6.61 -10.65 3.57
N GLU A 114 6.15 -11.64 2.82
CA GLU A 114 6.12 -13.04 3.25
C GLU A 114 7.47 -13.49 3.80
N ASP A 115 8.55 -13.22 3.05
CA ASP A 115 9.93 -13.54 3.42
C ASP A 115 10.39 -12.92 4.75
N LYS A 116 9.78 -11.82 5.16
CA LYS A 116 10.11 -11.05 6.37
C LYS A 116 9.20 -11.35 7.54
N LEU A 117 7.99 -11.82 7.27
CA LEU A 117 6.97 -12.08 8.28
C LEU A 117 6.97 -13.54 8.73
N LEU A 118 7.41 -14.45 7.86
CA LEU A 118 7.40 -15.88 8.14
C LEU A 118 8.23 -16.22 9.37
N GLY A 119 7.59 -16.90 10.34
CA GLY A 119 8.23 -17.29 11.60
C GLY A 119 8.28 -16.20 12.67
N TRP A 120 7.75 -15.01 12.40
CA TRP A 120 7.74 -13.90 13.36
C TRP A 120 6.33 -13.46 13.73
N LYS A 121 6.18 -12.97 14.98
CA LYS A 121 4.93 -12.34 15.40
C LYS A 121 4.86 -10.92 14.84
N PHE A 122 3.75 -10.59 14.24
CA PHE A 122 3.42 -9.24 13.79
C PHE A 122 1.96 -8.90 14.10
N THR A 123 1.64 -7.62 14.10
CA THR A 123 0.28 -7.14 14.28
C THR A 123 -0.19 -6.48 12.98
N LEU A 124 -1.31 -6.94 12.48
CA LEU A 124 -1.98 -6.36 11.33
C LEU A 124 -2.93 -5.26 11.80
N VAL A 125 -2.80 -4.07 11.23
CA VAL A 125 -3.69 -2.92 11.41
C VAL A 125 -4.45 -2.69 10.12
N THR A 126 -5.76 -2.77 10.18
CA THR A 126 -6.68 -2.59 9.05
C THR A 126 -8.00 -2.03 9.56
N ASP A 127 -8.71 -1.28 8.75
CA ASP A 127 -10.06 -0.81 9.03
C ASP A 127 -11.15 -1.85 8.68
N HIS A 128 -10.74 -3.01 8.14
CA HIS A 128 -11.63 -4.07 7.71
C HIS A 128 -12.22 -4.86 8.89
N LYS A 129 -13.36 -4.41 9.41
CA LYS A 129 -14.11 -5.11 10.48
C LYS A 129 -14.51 -6.54 10.11
N GLY A 130 -14.71 -6.84 8.84
CA GLY A 130 -15.07 -8.18 8.36
C GLY A 130 -13.99 -9.25 8.62
N LEU A 131 -12.72 -8.87 8.79
CA LEU A 131 -11.65 -9.83 9.11
C LEU A 131 -11.79 -10.43 10.52
N GLU A 132 -12.43 -9.76 11.45
CA GLU A 132 -12.74 -10.32 12.78
C GLU A 132 -13.59 -11.58 12.67
N TYR A 133 -14.45 -11.64 11.66
CA TYR A 133 -15.41 -12.74 11.43
C TYR A 133 -15.00 -13.67 10.30
N PHE A 134 -13.87 -13.45 9.65
CA PHE A 134 -13.46 -14.19 8.44
C PHE A 134 -13.42 -15.72 8.67
N LYS A 135 -12.99 -16.16 9.86
CA LYS A 135 -12.93 -17.58 10.23
C LYS A 135 -14.30 -18.20 10.54
N THR A 136 -15.30 -17.37 10.82
CA THR A 136 -16.65 -17.82 11.21
C THR A 136 -17.70 -17.54 10.14
N GLN A 137 -17.30 -16.94 9.02
CA GLN A 137 -18.21 -16.61 7.94
C GLN A 137 -18.68 -17.89 7.22
N LEU A 138 -19.99 -18.13 7.25
CA LEU A 138 -20.60 -19.35 6.67
C LEU A 138 -20.76 -19.28 5.14
N ILE A 139 -20.80 -18.08 4.56
CA ILE A 139 -20.97 -17.87 3.11
C ILE A 139 -19.85 -16.98 2.63
N LEU A 140 -18.97 -17.55 1.82
CA LEU A 140 -17.90 -16.83 1.15
C LEU A 140 -18.34 -16.36 -0.24
N SER A 141 -17.92 -15.17 -0.65
CA SER A 141 -18.10 -14.76 -2.05
C SER A 141 -17.20 -15.63 -2.96
N PRO A 142 -17.53 -15.79 -4.25
CA PRO A 142 -16.69 -16.52 -5.20
C PRO A 142 -15.24 -16.02 -5.26
N GLN A 143 -15.04 -14.75 -4.91
CA GLN A 143 -13.73 -14.11 -4.81
C GLN A 143 -12.98 -14.61 -3.57
N GLN A 144 -13.64 -14.62 -2.43
CA GLN A 144 -13.07 -15.08 -1.15
C GLN A 144 -12.71 -16.58 -1.20
N VAL A 145 -13.51 -17.39 -1.89
CA VAL A 145 -13.17 -18.81 -2.13
C VAL A 145 -11.83 -18.95 -2.86
N ARG A 146 -11.62 -18.16 -3.93
CA ARG A 146 -10.34 -18.17 -4.69
C ARG A 146 -9.12 -17.71 -3.88
N TRP A 147 -9.33 -16.92 -2.84
CA TRP A 147 -8.23 -16.50 -1.96
C TRP A 147 -7.92 -17.52 -0.86
N TRP A 148 -8.84 -18.46 -0.65
CA TRP A 148 -8.67 -19.52 0.34
C TRP A 148 -7.89 -20.73 -0.21
N GLU A 149 -7.92 -20.96 -1.50
CA GLU A 149 -7.14 -21.98 -2.22
C GLU A 149 -5.68 -21.53 -2.42
#